data_f8b008e20131cfb9df7befa93624b250
#
_entry.id   f8b008e20131cfb9df7befa93624b250
#
_cell.length_a   1.000
_cell.length_b   1.000
_cell.length_c   1.000
_cell.angle_alpha   90.00
_cell.angle_beta   90.00
_cell.angle_gamma   90.00
#
_symmetry.space_group_name_H-M   'P 1'
#
loop_
_entity.id
_entity.type
_entity.pdbx_description
1 polymer ?
#
loop_
_entity_poly.entity_id
_entity_poly.type
_entity_poly.pdbx_seq_one_letter_code
_entity_poly.pdbx_strand_id
1 'polypeptide(L)'
;MIDSIKQLLQQEAQAVLNIPVTDAYEKAVKLIVEQIHQKKGKLVTSGMGKAGQIAMNIATTFCSTGIPSVFLHPSEAQHGDLGILQKNDLLLLISNSGKTREIVELTRLSP
;
A
#
# COMPACT_ATOMS: atom_id res chain seq x y z
N MET A 1 8.88 28.26 20.68
CA MET A 1 8.76 26.78 20.55
C MET A 1 7.31 26.31 20.49
N ILE A 2 6.48 26.73 21.45
CA ILE A 2 5.05 26.33 21.48
C ILE A 2 4.32 26.77 20.20
N ASP A 3 4.55 28.00 19.74
CA ASP A 3 3.92 28.50 18.51
C ASP A 3 4.37 27.72 17.27
N SER A 4 5.64 27.29 17.25
CA SER A 4 6.15 26.46 16.14
C SER A 4 5.49 25.10 16.13
N ILE A 5 5.24 24.51 17.30
CA ILE A 5 4.55 23.22 17.42
C ILE A 5 3.10 23.33 16.93
N LYS A 6 2.40 24.40 17.39
CA LYS A 6 1.03 24.65 16.95
C LYS A 6 0.93 24.84 15.45
N GLN A 7 1.88 25.61 14.88
CA GLN A 7 1.94 25.85 13.44
C GLN A 7 2.16 24.56 12.67
N LEU A 8 3.05 23.70 13.14
CA LEU A 8 3.31 22.40 12.53
C LEU A 8 2.05 21.52 12.53
N LEU A 9 1.35 21.46 13.66
CA LEU A 9 0.12 20.70 13.77
C LEU A 9 -0.97 21.22 12.84
N GLN A 10 -1.08 22.54 12.70
CA GLN A 10 -2.03 23.16 11.78
C GLN A 10 -1.71 22.84 10.32
N GLN A 11 -0.42 22.86 9.96
CA GLN A 11 0.02 22.50 8.62
C GLN A 11 -0.29 21.04 8.31
N GLU A 12 -0.03 20.13 9.26
CA GLU A 12 -0.34 18.71 9.11
C GLU A 12 -1.84 18.48 8.96
N ALA A 13 -2.64 19.13 9.79
CA ALA A 13 -4.10 19.03 9.73
C ALA A 13 -4.63 19.52 8.38
N GLN A 14 -4.10 20.65 7.90
CA GLN A 14 -4.50 21.20 6.61
C GLN A 14 -4.11 20.29 5.46
N ALA A 15 -2.92 19.67 5.52
CA ALA A 15 -2.49 18.72 4.51
C ALA A 15 -3.45 17.53 4.40
N VAL A 16 -3.91 17.02 5.55
CA VAL A 16 -4.90 15.94 5.56
C VAL A 16 -6.23 16.39 4.96
N LEU A 17 -6.69 17.59 5.35
CA LEU A 17 -7.94 18.13 4.82
C LEU A 17 -7.89 18.39 3.32
N ASN A 18 -6.70 18.66 2.78
CA ASN A 18 -6.51 18.93 1.35
C ASN A 18 -6.39 17.66 0.50
N ILE A 19 -6.40 16.48 1.10
CA ILE A 19 -6.36 15.23 0.34
C ILE A 19 -7.59 15.18 -0.58
N PRO A 20 -7.41 15.05 -1.91
CA PRO A 20 -8.55 15.00 -2.82
C PRO A 20 -9.33 13.71 -2.62
N VAL A 21 -10.64 13.86 -2.45
CA VAL A 21 -11.55 12.71 -2.35
C VAL A 21 -12.15 12.48 -3.74
N THR A 22 -11.71 11.43 -4.39
CA THR A 22 -12.13 11.09 -5.75
C THR A 22 -12.80 9.73 -5.75
N ASP A 23 -13.30 9.30 -6.91
CA ASP A 23 -13.89 7.97 -7.07
C ASP A 23 -12.85 6.83 -6.97
N ALA A 24 -11.56 7.18 -6.91
CA ALA A 24 -10.50 6.20 -6.72
C ALA A 24 -10.66 5.39 -5.42
N TYR A 25 -11.14 6.03 -4.36
CA TYR A 25 -11.40 5.33 -3.09
C TYR A 25 -12.48 4.24 -3.26
N GLU A 26 -13.55 4.57 -3.93
CA GLU A 26 -14.65 3.63 -4.20
C GLU A 26 -14.19 2.48 -5.09
N LYS A 27 -13.41 2.79 -6.12
CA LYS A 27 -12.84 1.78 -7.00
C LYS A 27 -11.91 0.83 -6.25
N ALA A 28 -11.09 1.36 -5.34
CA ALA A 28 -10.20 0.54 -4.51
C ALA A 28 -11.00 -0.41 -3.63
N VAL A 29 -12.06 0.07 -2.99
CA VAL A 29 -12.92 -0.77 -2.15
C VAL A 29 -13.56 -1.87 -2.98
N LYS A 30 -14.05 -1.57 -4.16
CA LYS A 30 -14.66 -2.56 -5.06
C LYS A 30 -13.66 -3.63 -5.48
N LEU A 31 -12.41 -3.24 -5.76
CA LEU A 31 -11.36 -4.19 -6.09
C LEU A 31 -11.04 -5.11 -4.92
N ILE A 32 -10.98 -4.58 -3.70
CA ILE A 32 -10.74 -5.38 -2.50
C ILE A 32 -11.86 -6.40 -2.31
N VAL A 33 -13.11 -5.97 -2.44
CA VAL A 33 -14.25 -6.87 -2.31
C VAL A 33 -14.21 -7.97 -3.36
N GLU A 34 -13.97 -7.61 -4.61
CA GLU A 34 -13.94 -8.57 -5.71
C GLU A 34 -12.79 -9.58 -5.57
N GLN A 35 -11.57 -9.09 -5.40
CA GLN A 35 -10.38 -9.94 -5.40
C GLN A 35 -10.23 -10.75 -4.12
N ILE A 36 -10.59 -10.20 -2.97
CA ILE A 36 -10.33 -10.84 -1.69
C ILE A 36 -11.56 -11.60 -1.19
N HIS A 37 -12.73 -10.95 -1.15
CA HIS A 37 -13.92 -11.62 -0.64
C HIS A 37 -14.54 -12.60 -1.65
N GLN A 38 -14.62 -12.22 -2.92
CA GLN A 38 -15.25 -13.06 -3.94
C GLN A 38 -14.30 -14.09 -4.52
N LYS A 39 -13.08 -13.67 -4.89
CA LYS A 39 -12.11 -14.56 -5.53
C LYS A 39 -11.14 -15.23 -4.56
N LYS A 40 -11.26 -14.93 -3.26
CA LYS A 40 -10.43 -15.54 -2.20
C LYS A 40 -8.93 -15.28 -2.34
N GLY A 41 -8.56 -14.17 -2.95
CA GLY A 41 -7.20 -13.69 -2.97
C GLY A 41 -6.82 -13.02 -1.65
N LYS A 42 -5.64 -12.44 -1.62
CA LYS A 42 -5.17 -11.63 -0.48
C LYS A 42 -4.67 -10.28 -0.98
N LEU A 43 -4.50 -9.35 -0.05
CA LEU A 43 -3.88 -8.07 -0.33
C LEU A 43 -2.37 -8.20 -0.11
N VAL A 44 -1.60 -7.87 -1.13
CA VAL A 44 -0.13 -7.81 -1.03
C VAL A 44 0.26 -6.34 -1.10
N THR A 45 0.92 -5.84 -0.06
CA THR A 45 1.40 -4.46 -0.02
C THR A 45 2.89 -4.43 -0.23
N SER A 46 3.40 -3.38 -0.85
CA SER A 46 4.83 -3.25 -1.10
C SER A 46 5.25 -1.80 -1.21
N GLY A 47 6.50 -1.53 -0.91
CA GLY A 47 7.10 -0.21 -0.99
C GLY A 47 8.53 -0.25 -0.48
N MET A 48 9.31 0.78 -0.80
CA MET A 48 10.69 0.91 -0.40
C MET A 48 10.85 1.99 0.67
N GLY A 49 11.79 1.81 1.60
CA GLY A 49 12.11 2.80 2.62
C GLY A 49 10.92 3.16 3.49
N LYS A 50 10.63 4.44 3.63
CA LYS A 50 9.48 4.91 4.43
C LYS A 50 8.14 4.48 3.84
N ALA A 51 8.04 4.46 2.52
CA ALA A 51 6.83 3.94 1.86
C ALA A 51 6.63 2.46 2.18
N GLY A 52 7.73 1.69 2.31
CA GLY A 52 7.69 0.30 2.75
C GLY A 52 7.15 0.15 4.16
N GLN A 53 7.53 1.04 5.07
CA GLN A 53 7.01 1.03 6.45
C GLN A 53 5.51 1.30 6.47
N ILE A 54 5.03 2.22 5.65
CA ILE A 54 3.60 2.49 5.49
C ILE A 54 2.89 1.25 4.94
N ALA A 55 3.46 0.61 3.93
CA ALA A 55 2.90 -0.60 3.34
C ALA A 55 2.81 -1.74 4.35
N MET A 56 3.81 -1.90 5.22
CA MET A 56 3.79 -2.89 6.30
C MET A 56 2.66 -2.60 7.29
N ASN A 57 2.48 -1.34 7.69
CA ASN A 57 1.42 -0.94 8.60
C ASN A 57 0.03 -1.17 8.00
N ILE A 58 -0.13 -0.91 6.70
CA ILE A 58 -1.39 -1.16 6.00
C ILE A 58 -1.70 -2.66 6.02
N ALA A 59 -0.74 -3.52 5.70
CA ALA A 59 -0.95 -4.97 5.72
C ALA A 59 -1.36 -5.44 7.11
N THR A 60 -0.69 -4.98 8.16
CA THR A 60 -1.00 -5.33 9.54
C THR A 60 -2.41 -4.89 9.93
N THR A 61 -2.78 -3.68 9.55
CA THR A 61 -4.10 -3.12 9.85
C THR A 61 -5.21 -3.92 9.17
N PHE A 62 -5.05 -4.25 7.89
CA PHE A 62 -6.03 -5.06 7.18
C PHE A 62 -6.16 -6.46 7.79
N CYS A 63 -5.04 -7.10 8.14
CA CYS A 63 -5.08 -8.39 8.81
C CYS A 63 -5.88 -8.34 10.10
N SER A 64 -5.72 -7.27 10.88
CA SER A 64 -6.45 -7.11 12.14
C SER A 64 -7.95 -6.94 11.94
N THR A 65 -8.39 -6.57 10.75
CA THR A 65 -9.81 -6.43 10.40
C THR A 65 -10.37 -7.65 9.67
N GLY A 66 -9.59 -8.72 9.55
CA GLY A 66 -10.04 -9.96 8.92
C GLY A 66 -9.79 -10.03 7.43
N ILE A 67 -9.04 -9.09 6.85
CA ILE A 67 -8.69 -9.10 5.43
C ILE A 67 -7.28 -9.70 5.30
N PRO A 68 -7.12 -10.86 4.64
CA PRO A 68 -5.80 -11.47 4.46
C PRO A 68 -4.85 -10.52 3.73
N SER A 69 -3.76 -10.15 4.38
CA SER A 69 -2.81 -9.18 3.84
C SER A 69 -1.39 -9.54 4.23
N VAL A 70 -0.46 -9.27 3.34
CA VAL A 70 0.96 -9.51 3.60
C VAL A 70 1.80 -8.42 2.93
N PHE A 71 2.88 -8.03 3.59
CA PHE A 71 3.86 -7.14 3.00
C PHE A 71 4.89 -7.95 2.20
N LEU A 72 5.23 -7.47 1.00
CA LEU A 72 6.27 -8.03 0.15
C LEU A 72 7.29 -6.95 -0.15
N HIS A 73 8.53 -7.12 0.33
CA HIS A 73 9.59 -6.17 0.02
C HIS A 73 9.99 -6.31 -1.45
N PRO A 74 10.05 -5.19 -2.22
CA PRO A 74 10.33 -5.29 -3.66
C PRO A 74 11.66 -5.95 -4.00
N SER A 75 12.70 -5.72 -3.20
CA SER A 75 14.00 -6.37 -3.40
C SER A 75 13.92 -7.87 -3.17
N GLU A 76 13.20 -8.30 -2.13
CA GLU A 76 13.03 -9.72 -1.82
C GLU A 76 12.22 -10.44 -2.89
N ALA A 77 11.26 -9.74 -3.52
CA ALA A 77 10.51 -10.29 -4.65
C ALA A 77 11.44 -10.68 -5.79
N GLN A 78 12.46 -9.87 -6.07
CA GLN A 78 13.45 -10.16 -7.09
C GLN A 78 14.38 -11.32 -6.72
N HIS A 79 14.50 -11.61 -5.42
CA HIS A 79 15.40 -12.64 -4.90
C HIS A 79 14.67 -13.92 -4.50
N GLY A 80 13.43 -14.11 -4.95
CA GLY A 80 12.72 -15.36 -4.76
C GLY A 80 11.38 -15.29 -4.03
N ASP A 81 11.03 -14.15 -3.41
CA ASP A 81 9.78 -14.04 -2.66
C ASP A 81 8.56 -13.72 -3.54
N LEU A 82 8.76 -13.62 -4.86
CA LEU A 82 7.66 -13.32 -5.78
C LEU A 82 6.55 -14.36 -5.73
N GLY A 83 6.85 -15.57 -5.30
CA GLY A 83 5.86 -16.63 -5.11
C GLY A 83 4.77 -16.30 -4.09
N ILE A 84 4.98 -15.30 -3.24
CA ILE A 84 3.95 -14.79 -2.33
C ILE A 84 2.78 -14.22 -3.11
N LEU A 85 3.05 -13.59 -4.25
CA LEU A 85 2.03 -12.97 -5.11
C LEU A 85 1.44 -14.05 -6.01
N GLN A 86 0.16 -14.36 -5.80
CA GLN A 86 -0.55 -15.40 -6.51
C GLN A 86 -1.63 -14.81 -7.41
N LYS A 87 -2.17 -15.64 -8.30
CA LYS A 87 -3.32 -15.27 -9.12
C LYS A 87 -4.49 -14.88 -8.20
N ASN A 88 -5.23 -13.87 -8.55
CA ASN A 88 -6.34 -13.29 -7.78
C ASN A 88 -5.91 -12.41 -6.61
N ASP A 89 -4.62 -12.27 -6.33
CA ASP A 89 -4.16 -11.32 -5.32
C ASP A 89 -4.26 -9.90 -5.84
N LEU A 90 -4.45 -8.97 -4.92
CA LEU A 90 -4.46 -7.54 -5.21
C LEU A 90 -3.16 -6.93 -4.69
N LEU A 91 -2.44 -6.24 -5.56
CA LEU A 91 -1.16 -5.62 -5.22
C LEU A 91 -1.36 -4.13 -4.97
N LEU A 92 -1.00 -3.67 -3.78
CA LEU A 92 -1.00 -2.26 -3.41
C LEU A 92 0.44 -1.78 -3.28
N LEU A 93 0.86 -0.92 -4.20
CA LEU A 93 2.20 -0.36 -4.22
C LEU A 93 2.18 1.06 -3.68
N ILE A 94 3.08 1.36 -2.75
CA ILE A 94 3.25 2.71 -2.19
C ILE A 94 4.61 3.24 -2.60
N SER A 95 4.59 4.36 -3.32
CA SER A 95 5.81 5.00 -3.79
C SER A 95 5.59 6.51 -3.86
N ASN A 96 6.54 7.27 -3.32
CA ASN A 96 6.48 8.72 -3.39
C ASN A 96 6.73 9.24 -4.82
N SER A 97 7.71 8.67 -5.51
CA SER A 97 8.09 9.10 -6.86
C SER A 97 7.44 8.29 -7.98
N GLY A 98 7.04 7.07 -7.68
CA GLY A 98 6.57 6.13 -8.69
C GLY A 98 7.67 5.59 -9.60
N LYS A 99 8.94 5.89 -9.30
CA LYS A 99 10.08 5.60 -10.17
C LYS A 99 11.17 4.77 -9.50
N THR A 100 10.96 4.30 -8.27
CA THR A 100 11.92 3.44 -7.60
C THR A 100 12.09 2.16 -8.42
N ARG A 101 13.34 1.81 -8.75
CA ARG A 101 13.65 0.70 -9.63
C ARG A 101 12.99 -0.61 -9.21
N GLU A 102 13.10 -0.93 -7.92
CA GLU A 102 12.55 -2.18 -7.38
C GLU A 102 11.03 -2.25 -7.55
N ILE A 103 10.35 -1.13 -7.38
CA ILE A 103 8.89 -1.05 -7.58
C ILE A 103 8.54 -1.28 -9.05
N VAL A 104 9.25 -0.63 -9.97
CA VAL A 104 9.02 -0.79 -11.41
C VAL A 104 9.25 -2.25 -11.83
N GLU A 105 10.32 -2.87 -11.34
CA GLU A 105 10.59 -4.27 -11.66
C GLU A 105 9.54 -5.21 -11.08
N LEU A 106 9.04 -4.92 -9.87
CA LEU A 106 7.97 -5.71 -9.26
C LEU A 106 6.71 -5.71 -10.13
N THR A 107 6.33 -4.56 -10.70
CA THR A 107 5.16 -4.50 -11.58
C THR A 107 5.35 -5.31 -12.86
N ARG A 108 6.58 -5.43 -13.34
CA ARG A 108 6.88 -6.25 -14.52
C ARG A 108 6.83 -7.74 -14.24
N LEU A 109 7.18 -8.15 -13.01
CA LEU A 109 7.27 -9.55 -12.63
C LEU A 109 5.97 -10.09 -12.04
N SER A 110 5.02 -9.21 -11.69
CA SER A 110 3.75 -9.65 -11.11
C SER A 110 2.92 -10.44 -12.12
N PRO A 111 2.25 -11.49 -11.68
CA PRO A 111 1.40 -12.31 -12.55
C PRO A 111 0.15 -11.57 -13.02
#